data_fa66ea48a5ccc4f56d2a9af4bc0fd729
#
_entry.id   fa66ea48a5ccc4f56d2a9af4bc0fd729
#
_cell.length_a   1.000
_cell.length_b   1.000
_cell.length_c   1.000
_cell.angle_alpha   90.00
_cell.angle_beta   90.00
_cell.angle_gamma   90.00
#
_symmetry.space_group_name_H-M   'P 1'
#
loop_
_entity.id
_entity.type
_entity.pdbx_description
1 polymer ?
#
loop_
_entity_poly.entity_id
_entity_poly.type
_entity_poly.pdbx_seq_one_letter_code
_entity_poly.pdbx_strand_id
1 'polypeptide(L)'
;MEKICKVLVLVLVLLGANNQVKAQVTVEIDEAIEEQLRMKNAQIDTNKIQGFRIQIAFSSNMSSAEGSKSKFANKFPEISDRAYMLYQQPYWKVRIGDFKREIDAQKLLNELRVYFPDAFVVRDYIKQPML
;
A
#
# COMPACT_ATOMS: atom_id res chain seq x y z
N MET A 1 60.87 29.83 26.63
CA MET A 1 60.46 29.35 25.30
C MET A 1 60.03 27.90 25.28
N GLU A 2 60.65 26.97 25.97
CA GLU A 2 60.20 25.55 25.98
C GLU A 2 58.81 25.32 26.56
N LYS A 3 58.39 26.09 27.56
CA LYS A 3 57.06 25.97 28.18
C LYS A 3 55.93 26.45 27.25
N ILE A 4 56.19 27.42 26.38
CA ILE A 4 55.23 27.97 25.42
C ILE A 4 54.99 26.99 24.27
N CYS A 5 56.04 26.32 23.78
CA CYS A 5 55.93 25.27 22.74
C CYS A 5 55.11 24.07 23.22
N LYS A 6 55.28 23.64 24.49
CA LYS A 6 54.52 22.51 25.06
C LYS A 6 53.02 22.84 25.21
N VAL A 7 52.68 24.05 25.57
CA VAL A 7 51.29 24.51 25.68
C VAL A 7 50.67 24.63 24.29
N LEU A 8 51.40 25.09 23.30
CA LEU A 8 50.90 25.25 21.93
C LEU A 8 50.64 23.90 21.25
N VAL A 9 51.47 22.92 21.52
CA VAL A 9 51.25 21.53 21.02
C VAL A 9 50.05 20.89 21.72
N LEU A 10 49.82 21.13 23.00
CA LEU A 10 48.70 20.60 23.74
C LEU A 10 47.35 21.20 23.26
N VAL A 11 47.34 22.48 22.92
CA VAL A 11 46.16 23.17 22.34
C VAL A 11 45.83 22.64 20.93
N LEU A 12 46.86 22.34 20.13
CA LEU A 12 46.68 21.76 18.78
C LEU A 12 46.11 20.33 18.82
N VAL A 13 46.46 19.53 19.81
CA VAL A 13 45.94 18.18 20.00
C VAL A 13 44.49 18.22 20.47
N LEU A 14 44.11 19.19 21.29
CA LEU A 14 42.71 19.39 21.74
C LEU A 14 41.79 19.84 20.59
N LEU A 15 42.27 20.63 19.64
CA LEU A 15 41.51 21.07 18.47
C LEU A 15 41.32 19.95 17.44
N GLY A 16 42.28 18.99 17.37
CA GLY A 16 42.15 17.84 16.47
C GLY A 16 41.10 16.79 16.89
N ALA A 17 40.81 16.68 18.19
CA ALA A 17 39.86 15.69 18.72
C ALA A 17 38.40 16.03 18.44
N ASN A 18 38.08 17.29 18.22
CA ASN A 18 36.70 17.73 18.01
C ASN A 18 36.14 17.41 16.61
N ASN A 19 37.01 17.17 15.62
CA ASN A 19 36.56 16.88 14.26
C ASN A 19 36.12 15.42 14.07
N GLN A 20 36.65 14.49 14.88
CA GLN A 20 36.25 13.09 14.78
C GLN A 20 34.89 12.79 15.36
N VAL A 21 34.46 13.51 16.39
CA VAL A 21 33.15 13.31 17.04
C VAL A 21 32.00 13.72 16.10
N LYS A 22 32.15 14.78 15.31
CA LYS A 22 31.13 15.20 14.34
C LYS A 22 30.95 14.22 13.19
N ALA A 23 32.03 13.61 12.69
CA ALA A 23 31.96 12.63 11.61
C ALA A 23 31.26 11.34 12.06
N GLN A 24 31.50 10.87 13.29
CA GLN A 24 30.83 9.66 13.83
C GLN A 24 29.33 9.87 14.05
N VAL A 25 28.92 11.03 14.56
CA VAL A 25 27.49 11.37 14.75
C VAL A 25 26.75 11.44 13.42
N THR A 26 27.36 11.96 12.36
CA THR A 26 26.76 12.04 11.03
C THR A 26 26.57 10.66 10.41
N VAL A 27 27.54 9.73 10.56
CA VAL A 27 27.44 8.36 10.07
C VAL A 27 26.35 7.57 10.79
N GLU A 28 26.21 7.72 12.11
CA GLU A 28 25.14 7.06 12.88
C GLU A 28 23.75 7.55 12.49
N ILE A 29 23.57 8.83 12.17
CA ILE A 29 22.30 9.37 11.68
C ILE A 29 21.94 8.80 10.31
N ASP A 30 22.88 8.68 9.41
CA ASP A 30 22.68 8.13 8.07
C ASP A 30 22.28 6.65 8.12
N GLU A 31 22.91 5.84 8.98
CA GLU A 31 22.55 4.43 9.20
C GLU A 31 21.13 4.29 9.79
N ALA A 32 20.78 5.13 10.74
CA ALA A 32 19.44 5.12 11.33
C ALA A 32 18.36 5.50 10.32
N ILE A 33 18.63 6.44 9.41
CA ILE A 33 17.70 6.84 8.34
C ILE A 33 17.55 5.70 7.32
N GLU A 34 18.63 5.04 6.94
CA GLU A 34 18.59 3.90 6.02
C GLU A 34 17.78 2.73 6.60
N GLU A 35 17.95 2.43 7.88
CA GLU A 35 17.21 1.38 8.56
C GLU A 35 15.70 1.71 8.65
N GLN A 36 15.35 2.97 8.92
CA GLN A 36 13.95 3.41 8.91
C GLN A 36 13.33 3.34 7.52
N LEU A 37 14.08 3.67 6.47
CA LEU A 37 13.64 3.51 5.09
C LEU A 37 13.45 2.05 4.71
N ARG A 38 14.34 1.17 5.15
CA ARG A 38 14.20 -0.29 4.96
C ARG A 38 12.95 -0.82 5.63
N MET A 39 12.69 -0.43 6.88
CA MET A 39 11.49 -0.85 7.62
C MET A 39 10.21 -0.35 6.95
N LYS A 40 10.18 0.90 6.49
CA LYS A 40 9.05 1.44 5.74
C LYS A 40 8.84 0.71 4.42
N ASN A 41 9.88 0.45 3.68
CA ASN A 41 9.80 -0.27 2.40
C ASN A 41 9.40 -1.73 2.59
N ALA A 42 9.82 -2.39 3.67
CA ALA A 42 9.41 -3.75 4.01
C ALA A 42 7.93 -3.82 4.45
N GLN A 43 7.39 -2.74 5.03
CA GLN A 43 5.98 -2.62 5.41
C GLN A 43 5.08 -2.26 4.22
N ILE A 44 5.63 -1.74 3.13
CA ILE A 44 4.90 -1.56 1.89
C ILE A 44 4.75 -2.93 1.24
N ASP A 45 3.69 -3.63 1.62
CA ASP A 45 3.26 -4.81 0.89
C ASP A 45 2.84 -4.37 -0.51
N THR A 46 3.71 -4.60 -1.48
CA THR A 46 3.48 -4.24 -2.88
C THR A 46 2.25 -4.92 -3.48
N ASN A 47 1.70 -5.92 -2.77
CA ASN A 47 0.45 -6.57 -3.13
C ASN A 47 -0.79 -5.84 -2.58
N LYS A 48 -0.60 -4.81 -1.73
CA LYS A 48 -1.70 -4.03 -1.13
C LYS A 48 -1.72 -2.60 -1.66
N ILE A 49 -2.13 -2.46 -2.89
CA ILE A 49 -2.37 -1.14 -3.50
C ILE A 49 -3.78 -0.68 -3.10
N GLN A 50 -3.90 0.50 -2.51
CA GLN A 50 -5.21 1.09 -2.27
C GLN A 50 -5.85 1.53 -3.58
N GLY A 51 -7.11 1.14 -3.76
CA GLY A 51 -7.88 1.46 -4.94
C GLY A 51 -9.38 1.31 -4.69
N PHE A 52 -10.09 0.98 -5.75
CA PHE A 52 -11.54 0.89 -5.74
C PHE A 52 -12.00 -0.41 -6.41
N ARG A 53 -13.06 -0.98 -5.86
CA ARG A 53 -13.79 -2.12 -6.42
C ARG A 53 -15.28 -1.82 -6.40
N ILE A 54 -16.05 -2.62 -7.11
CA ILE A 54 -17.51 -2.51 -7.12
C ILE A 54 -18.08 -3.72 -6.38
N GLN A 55 -18.83 -3.49 -5.32
CA GLN A 55 -19.52 -4.56 -4.61
C GLN A 55 -20.88 -4.80 -5.27
N ILE A 56 -21.08 -6.01 -5.76
CA ILE A 56 -22.30 -6.42 -6.46
C ILE A 56 -23.19 -7.34 -5.64
N ALA A 57 -22.64 -8.00 -4.62
CA ALA A 57 -23.41 -8.91 -3.78
C ALA A 57 -22.98 -8.85 -2.32
N PHE A 58 -23.97 -9.09 -1.47
CA PHE A 58 -23.83 -9.15 -0.03
C PHE A 58 -24.86 -10.16 0.49
N SER A 59 -24.39 -11.27 1.04
CA SER A 59 -25.28 -12.35 1.48
C SER A 59 -24.67 -13.14 2.64
N SER A 60 -25.52 -13.59 3.56
CA SER A 60 -25.13 -14.57 4.58
C SER A 60 -24.93 -15.98 4.00
N ASN A 61 -25.40 -16.22 2.80
CA ASN A 61 -25.34 -17.51 2.11
C ASN A 61 -24.26 -17.48 1.04
N MET A 62 -23.31 -18.42 1.13
CA MET A 62 -22.22 -18.58 0.17
C MET A 62 -22.74 -18.88 -1.24
N SER A 63 -23.76 -19.73 -1.36
CA SER A 63 -24.35 -20.11 -2.66
C SER A 63 -24.93 -18.91 -3.41
N SER A 64 -25.57 -17.98 -2.70
CA SER A 64 -26.07 -16.73 -3.27
C SER A 64 -24.94 -15.85 -3.81
N ALA A 65 -23.85 -15.74 -3.06
CA ALA A 65 -22.67 -14.99 -3.48
C ALA A 65 -22.00 -15.63 -4.71
N GLU A 66 -21.85 -16.94 -4.73
CA GLU A 66 -21.35 -17.69 -5.89
C GLU A 66 -22.24 -17.50 -7.11
N GLY A 67 -23.55 -17.53 -6.95
CA GLY A 67 -24.53 -17.25 -8.00
C GLY A 67 -24.36 -15.86 -8.61
N SER A 68 -24.14 -14.85 -7.79
CA SER A 68 -23.88 -13.48 -8.24
C SER A 68 -22.55 -13.38 -8.99
N LYS A 69 -21.52 -14.03 -8.50
CA LYS A 69 -20.21 -14.11 -9.19
C LYS A 69 -20.33 -14.78 -10.55
N SER A 70 -21.06 -15.89 -10.65
CA SER A 70 -21.30 -16.60 -11.90
C SER A 70 -22.12 -15.79 -12.89
N LYS A 71 -23.15 -15.09 -12.42
CA LYS A 71 -23.95 -14.17 -13.24
C LYS A 71 -23.07 -13.05 -13.81
N PHE A 72 -22.17 -12.49 -13.00
CA PHE A 72 -21.21 -11.49 -13.46
C PHE A 72 -20.28 -12.07 -14.53
N ALA A 73 -19.70 -13.23 -14.30
CA ALA A 73 -18.80 -13.87 -15.24
C ALA A 73 -19.46 -14.17 -16.60
N ASN A 74 -20.75 -14.51 -16.60
CA ASN A 74 -21.50 -14.75 -17.82
C ASN A 74 -21.81 -13.47 -18.60
N LYS A 75 -22.05 -12.37 -17.90
CA LYS A 75 -22.37 -11.07 -18.53
C LYS A 75 -21.13 -10.28 -18.94
N PHE A 76 -20.03 -10.45 -18.23
CA PHE A 76 -18.76 -9.74 -18.43
C PHE A 76 -17.58 -10.74 -18.50
N PRO A 77 -17.55 -11.61 -19.54
CA PRO A 77 -16.53 -12.66 -19.62
C PRO A 77 -15.10 -12.12 -19.74
N GLU A 78 -14.94 -10.92 -20.30
CA GLU A 78 -13.63 -10.29 -20.50
C GLU A 78 -12.92 -9.91 -19.19
N ILE A 79 -13.69 -9.64 -18.13
CA ILE A 79 -13.20 -9.25 -16.82
C ILE A 79 -13.63 -10.22 -15.71
N SER A 80 -14.03 -11.42 -16.07
CA SER A 80 -14.49 -12.44 -15.12
C SER A 80 -13.44 -12.88 -14.11
N ASP A 81 -12.17 -12.78 -14.45
CA ASP A 81 -11.02 -13.02 -13.58
C ASP A 81 -10.84 -11.95 -12.49
N ARG A 82 -11.53 -10.82 -12.60
CA ARG A 82 -11.52 -9.71 -11.65
C ARG A 82 -12.73 -9.71 -10.71
N ALA A 83 -13.36 -10.85 -10.51
CA ALA A 83 -14.42 -11.06 -9.54
C ALA A 83 -13.88 -11.78 -8.31
N TYR A 84 -14.04 -11.16 -7.15
CA TYR A 84 -13.49 -11.65 -5.89
C TYR A 84 -14.59 -11.92 -4.87
N MET A 85 -14.56 -13.09 -4.26
CA MET A 85 -15.40 -13.41 -3.11
C MET A 85 -14.63 -13.16 -1.82
N LEU A 86 -15.26 -12.44 -0.90
CA LEU A 86 -14.71 -12.09 0.40
C LEU A 86 -15.66 -12.55 1.51
N TYR A 87 -15.13 -13.27 2.49
CA TYR A 87 -15.89 -13.61 3.69
C TYR A 87 -15.49 -12.65 4.82
N GLN A 88 -16.44 -11.81 5.22
CA GLN A 88 -16.34 -10.99 6.43
C GLN A 88 -17.53 -11.34 7.31
N GLN A 89 -17.28 -12.15 8.35
CA GLN A 89 -18.32 -12.70 9.21
C GLN A 89 -19.41 -11.68 9.55
N PRO A 90 -20.67 -12.01 9.42
CA PRO A 90 -21.26 -13.29 8.95
C PRO A 90 -21.57 -13.32 7.46
N TYR A 91 -21.03 -12.39 6.66
CA TYR A 91 -21.47 -12.16 5.28
C TYR A 91 -20.41 -12.51 4.24
N TRP A 92 -20.90 -12.99 3.12
CA TRP A 92 -20.16 -13.12 1.88
C TRP A 92 -20.37 -11.90 0.99
N LYS A 93 -19.32 -11.37 0.44
CA LYS A 93 -19.32 -10.21 -0.45
C LYS A 93 -18.68 -10.56 -1.77
N VAL A 94 -19.23 -10.08 -2.87
CA VAL A 94 -18.62 -10.18 -4.20
C VAL A 94 -18.22 -8.79 -4.66
N ARG A 95 -16.95 -8.61 -4.93
CA ARG A 95 -16.36 -7.35 -5.38
C ARG A 95 -15.69 -7.52 -6.72
N ILE A 96 -15.86 -6.55 -7.60
CA ILE A 96 -15.45 -6.60 -8.99
C ILE A 96 -14.42 -5.50 -9.26
N GLY A 97 -13.41 -5.87 -10.05
CA GLY A 97 -12.45 -4.94 -10.62
C GLY A 97 -11.29 -4.55 -9.71
N ASP A 98 -10.32 -3.94 -10.31
CA ASP A 98 -9.13 -3.39 -9.65
C ASP A 98 -8.87 -2.01 -10.23
N PHE A 99 -9.54 -0.99 -9.70
CA PHE A 99 -9.45 0.38 -10.20
C PHE A 99 -8.59 1.24 -9.29
N LYS A 100 -7.66 1.97 -9.85
CA LYS A 100 -6.84 2.92 -9.10
C LYS A 100 -7.60 4.22 -8.80
N ARG A 101 -8.51 4.61 -9.70
CA ARG A 101 -9.32 5.83 -9.58
C ARG A 101 -10.81 5.48 -9.47
N GLU A 102 -11.51 6.23 -8.62
CA GLU A 102 -12.94 6.05 -8.44
C GLU A 102 -13.74 6.29 -9.72
N ILE A 103 -13.33 7.25 -10.54
CA ILE A 103 -14.02 7.57 -11.79
C ILE A 103 -14.04 6.39 -12.77
N ASP A 104 -13.00 5.58 -12.80
CA ASP A 104 -12.94 4.40 -13.66
C ASP A 104 -13.88 3.29 -13.14
N ALA A 105 -13.98 3.14 -11.82
CA ALA A 105 -14.96 2.26 -11.20
C ALA A 105 -16.40 2.70 -11.48
N GLN A 106 -16.68 4.01 -11.45
CA GLN A 106 -18.00 4.56 -11.74
C GLN A 106 -18.45 4.26 -13.18
N LYS A 107 -17.55 4.25 -14.14
CA LYS A 107 -17.87 3.89 -15.54
C LYS A 107 -18.41 2.46 -15.64
N LEU A 108 -17.72 1.52 -15.03
CA LEU A 108 -18.15 0.11 -15.00
C LEU A 108 -19.42 -0.05 -14.15
N LEU A 109 -19.56 0.68 -13.05
CA LEU A 109 -20.74 0.66 -12.21
C LEU A 109 -22.01 0.97 -13.00
N ASN A 110 -21.97 1.95 -13.89
CA ASN A 110 -23.12 2.32 -14.71
C ASN A 110 -23.60 1.16 -15.61
N GLU A 111 -22.66 0.38 -16.13
CA GLU A 111 -22.97 -0.83 -16.90
C GLU A 111 -23.49 -1.96 -16.02
N LEU A 112 -22.90 -2.15 -14.85
CA LEU A 112 -23.28 -3.20 -13.89
C LEU A 112 -24.65 -3.01 -13.29
N ARG A 113 -25.11 -1.78 -13.11
CA ARG A 113 -26.42 -1.47 -12.50
C ARG A 113 -27.60 -2.02 -13.27
N VAL A 114 -27.45 -2.29 -14.54
CA VAL A 114 -28.47 -2.96 -15.37
C VAL A 114 -28.76 -4.37 -14.83
N TYR A 115 -27.73 -5.08 -14.37
CA TYR A 115 -27.80 -6.45 -13.87
C TYR A 115 -27.78 -6.54 -12.34
N PHE A 116 -27.15 -5.58 -11.69
CA PHE A 116 -26.96 -5.49 -10.25
C PHE A 116 -27.35 -4.10 -9.75
N PRO A 117 -28.65 -3.82 -9.56
CA PRO A 117 -29.14 -2.47 -9.24
C PRO A 117 -28.56 -1.91 -7.93
N ASP A 118 -28.24 -2.78 -6.98
CA ASP A 118 -27.74 -2.40 -5.65
C ASP A 118 -26.20 -2.29 -5.60
N ALA A 119 -25.52 -2.40 -6.74
CA ALA A 119 -24.08 -2.29 -6.81
C ALA A 119 -23.59 -0.89 -6.44
N PHE A 120 -22.44 -0.83 -5.76
CA PHE A 120 -21.81 0.43 -5.36
C PHE A 120 -20.30 0.31 -5.30
N VAL A 121 -19.61 1.45 -5.44
CA VAL A 121 -18.15 1.52 -5.35
C VAL A 121 -17.70 1.46 -3.89
N VAL A 122 -16.67 0.68 -3.61
CA VAL A 122 -16.02 0.57 -2.30
C VAL A 122 -14.52 0.81 -2.43
N ARG A 123 -13.93 1.37 -1.39
CA ARG A 123 -12.47 1.38 -1.25
C ARG A 123 -12.01 0.00 -0.82
N ASP A 124 -10.97 -0.49 -1.48
CA ASP A 124 -10.40 -1.81 -1.19
C ASP A 124 -8.93 -1.85 -1.60
N TYR A 125 -8.25 -2.87 -1.14
CA TYR A 125 -6.94 -3.20 -1.69
C TYR A 125 -7.13 -3.93 -3.01
N ILE A 126 -6.46 -3.43 -4.03
CA ILE A 126 -6.50 -3.98 -5.36
C ILE A 126 -5.22 -4.74 -5.69
N LYS A 127 -5.32 -5.62 -6.67
CA LYS A 127 -4.16 -6.25 -7.28
C LYS A 127 -3.54 -5.28 -8.30
N GLN A 128 -3.18 -5.74 -9.45
CA GLN A 128 -2.70 -4.86 -10.51
C GLN A 128 -3.85 -4.03 -11.09
N PRO A 129 -3.71 -2.69 -11.22
CA PRO A 129 -4.76 -1.84 -11.76
C PRO A 129 -5.20 -2.27 -13.17
N MET A 130 -6.51 -2.22 -13.39
CA MET A 130 -7.12 -2.33 -14.72
C MET A 130 -6.99 -1.00 -15.45
N LEU A 131 -6.70 -1.06 -16.71
CA LEU A 131 -6.67 0.10 -17.60
C LEU A 131 -8.07 0.47 -18.09
#